data_cb4b7ca461af9219dcc62569ddad9661
#
_entry.id   cb4b7ca461af9219dcc62569ddad9661
#
_cell.length_a   1.000
_cell.length_b   1.000
_cell.length_c   1.000
_cell.angle_alpha   90.00
_cell.angle_beta   90.00
_cell.angle_gamma   90.00
#
_symmetry.space_group_name_H-M   'P 1'
#
loop_
_entity.id
_entity.type
_entity.pdbx_description
1 polymer ?
#
loop_
_entity_poly.entity_id
_entity_poly.type
_entity_poly.pdbx_seq_one_letter_code
_entity_poly.pdbx_strand_id
1 'polypeptide(L)'
;MAGPSEHAPDAARPASGAPLLARLDWRWSKLEDALNLVAAVAIFGVMLFGVAQILSRTLSGGLHKLLPAVPPIAIYGYIDYIQFIAVLYAILGIAYCQRLGGHIRMEIVLATMRGRLLWCLEALAVLLAVTVTVLLIAGTWDNFYNAWDKGDSSMDIRLPQWPSKLVVPLMLLVLLARLLLQLWGYARLVRDPSRAPLAIPLIETAREHARREIEEAIGKLEADEAVQQRQEA
;
A
#
# COMPACT_ATOMS: atom_id res chain seq x y z
N MET A 1 -12.46 -22.03 -12.23
CA MET A 1 -11.92 -21.41 -11.00
C MET A 1 -11.38 -20.03 -11.35
N ALA A 2 -12.23 -19.03 -11.31
CA ALA A 2 -11.84 -17.63 -11.39
C ALA A 2 -12.31 -17.01 -10.07
N GLY A 3 -11.35 -16.68 -9.18
CA GLY A 3 -11.65 -15.96 -7.96
C GLY A 3 -12.23 -14.58 -8.30
N PRO A 4 -13.17 -14.06 -7.50
CA PRO A 4 -13.68 -12.73 -7.69
C PRO A 4 -12.51 -11.76 -7.52
N SER A 5 -12.20 -11.04 -8.57
CA SER A 5 -11.31 -9.88 -8.52
C SER A 5 -11.99 -8.85 -7.61
N GLU A 6 -11.51 -8.77 -6.39
CA GLU A 6 -11.83 -7.71 -5.43
C GLU A 6 -11.27 -6.39 -5.99
N HIS A 7 -11.99 -5.86 -6.97
CA HIS A 7 -11.72 -4.52 -7.47
C HIS A 7 -12.19 -3.55 -6.39
N ALA A 8 -11.25 -2.95 -5.70
CA ALA A 8 -11.50 -1.67 -5.05
C ALA A 8 -12.28 -0.79 -6.06
N PRO A 9 -13.40 -0.16 -5.66
CA PRO A 9 -14.24 0.56 -6.59
C PRO A 9 -13.38 1.57 -7.34
N ASP A 10 -13.21 1.33 -8.63
CA ASP A 10 -12.47 2.21 -9.52
C ASP A 10 -13.17 3.56 -9.41
N ALA A 11 -12.52 4.52 -8.76
CA ALA A 11 -13.13 5.80 -8.44
C ALA A 11 -13.56 6.43 -9.75
N ALA A 12 -14.86 6.36 -10.05
CA ALA A 12 -15.43 6.86 -11.28
C ALA A 12 -14.97 8.31 -11.49
N ARG A 13 -14.59 8.63 -12.72
CA ARG A 13 -14.09 9.97 -13.06
C ARG A 13 -15.10 11.01 -12.60
N PRO A 14 -14.70 11.98 -11.75
CA PRO A 14 -15.63 12.98 -11.24
C PRO A 14 -16.25 13.77 -12.38
N ALA A 15 -17.57 14.03 -12.30
CA ALA A 15 -18.29 14.83 -13.28
C ALA A 15 -17.62 16.20 -13.48
N SER A 16 -17.81 16.84 -14.64
CA SER A 16 -17.19 18.13 -14.99
C SER A 16 -17.46 19.27 -13.99
N GLY A 17 -18.53 19.16 -13.20
CA GLY A 17 -18.91 20.09 -12.12
C GLY A 17 -18.47 19.68 -10.71
N ALA A 18 -17.74 18.60 -10.55
CA ALA A 18 -17.35 18.09 -9.22
C ALA A 18 -16.44 19.09 -8.47
N PRO A 19 -16.55 19.13 -7.12
CA PRO A 19 -15.73 20.01 -6.28
C PRO A 19 -14.24 19.73 -6.49
N LEU A 20 -13.41 20.75 -6.33
CA LEU A 20 -11.96 20.70 -6.58
C LEU A 20 -11.30 19.56 -5.78
N LEU A 21 -11.73 19.35 -4.53
CA LEU A 21 -11.27 18.25 -3.69
C LEU A 21 -11.45 16.87 -4.35
N ALA A 22 -12.62 16.60 -4.94
CA ALA A 22 -12.88 15.30 -5.59
C ALA A 22 -12.01 15.09 -6.85
N ARG A 23 -11.69 16.16 -7.58
CA ARG A 23 -10.80 16.09 -8.74
C ARG A 23 -9.34 15.84 -8.33
N LEU A 24 -8.89 16.49 -7.26
CA LEU A 24 -7.55 16.27 -6.70
C LEU A 24 -7.43 14.86 -6.13
N ASP A 25 -8.41 14.43 -5.35
CA ASP A 25 -8.46 13.07 -4.79
C ASP A 25 -8.39 12.01 -5.87
N TRP A 26 -9.17 12.13 -6.94
CA TRP A 26 -9.14 11.18 -8.06
C TRP A 26 -7.78 11.12 -8.77
N ARG A 27 -7.14 12.28 -9.03
CA ARG A 27 -5.81 12.32 -9.66
C ARG A 27 -4.75 11.70 -8.77
N TRP A 28 -4.83 12.00 -7.46
CA TRP A 28 -3.90 11.46 -6.48
C TRP A 28 -4.06 9.95 -6.32
N SER A 29 -5.30 9.47 -6.29
CA SER A 29 -5.60 8.03 -6.25
C SER A 29 -5.00 7.27 -7.43
N LYS A 30 -5.02 7.81 -8.65
CA LYS A 30 -4.37 7.17 -9.80
C LYS A 30 -2.85 7.07 -9.66
N LEU A 31 -2.21 8.08 -9.06
CA LEU A 31 -0.79 8.01 -8.73
C LEU A 31 -0.51 6.91 -7.69
N GLU A 32 -1.31 6.86 -6.63
CA GLU A 32 -1.18 5.82 -5.59
C GLU A 32 -1.40 4.41 -6.14
N ASP A 33 -2.38 4.23 -7.03
CA ASP A 33 -2.64 2.95 -7.71
C ASP A 33 -1.44 2.52 -8.57
N ALA A 34 -0.85 3.45 -9.32
CA ALA A 34 0.33 3.17 -10.13
C ALA A 34 1.55 2.82 -9.27
N LEU A 35 1.79 3.55 -8.16
CA LEU A 35 2.86 3.25 -7.22
C LEU A 35 2.67 1.89 -6.55
N ASN A 36 1.44 1.54 -6.17
CA ASN A 36 1.11 0.24 -5.60
C ASN A 36 1.31 -0.90 -6.61
N LEU A 37 0.96 -0.69 -7.88
CA LEU A 37 1.24 -1.66 -8.94
C LEU A 37 2.75 -1.89 -9.11
N VAL A 38 3.55 -0.82 -9.11
CA VAL A 38 5.03 -0.92 -9.17
C VAL A 38 5.56 -1.69 -7.96
N ALA A 39 5.03 -1.44 -6.76
CA ALA A 39 5.39 -2.19 -5.56
C ALA A 39 5.07 -3.68 -5.70
N ALA A 40 3.88 -4.03 -6.20
CA ALA A 40 3.47 -5.42 -6.41
C ALA A 40 4.38 -6.14 -7.43
N VAL A 41 4.71 -5.48 -8.54
CA VAL A 41 5.65 -6.02 -9.54
C VAL A 41 7.05 -6.19 -8.95
N ALA A 42 7.50 -5.24 -8.12
CA ALA A 42 8.80 -5.34 -7.46
C ALA A 42 8.85 -6.52 -6.47
N ILE A 43 7.80 -6.73 -5.66
CA ILE A 43 7.70 -7.89 -4.76
C ILE A 43 7.75 -9.20 -5.55
N PHE A 44 6.96 -9.29 -6.62
CA PHE A 44 6.94 -10.48 -7.49
C PHE A 44 8.31 -10.73 -8.11
N GLY A 45 8.99 -9.68 -8.59
CA GLY A 45 10.35 -9.77 -9.14
C GLY A 45 11.37 -10.26 -8.12
N VAL A 46 11.33 -9.73 -6.89
CA VAL A 46 12.21 -10.19 -5.79
C VAL A 46 11.95 -11.65 -5.43
N MET A 47 10.68 -12.06 -5.41
CA MET A 47 10.32 -13.45 -5.17
C MET A 47 10.90 -14.39 -6.24
N LEU A 48 10.73 -14.05 -7.53
CA LEU A 48 11.30 -14.84 -8.63
C LEU A 48 12.83 -14.87 -8.58
N PHE A 49 13.45 -13.73 -8.27
CA PHE A 49 14.90 -13.64 -8.12
C PHE A 49 15.43 -14.50 -6.98
N GLY A 50 14.75 -14.49 -5.82
CA GLY A 50 15.07 -15.36 -4.68
C GLY A 50 14.93 -16.86 -5.02
N VAL A 51 13.84 -17.24 -5.69
CA VAL A 51 13.63 -18.63 -6.15
C VAL A 51 14.73 -19.04 -7.13
N ALA A 52 15.05 -18.21 -8.12
CA ALA A 52 16.12 -18.47 -9.09
C ALA A 52 17.47 -18.66 -8.40
N GLN A 53 17.78 -17.84 -7.40
CA GLN A 53 19.02 -17.97 -6.61
C GLN A 53 19.08 -19.29 -5.84
N ILE A 54 17.98 -19.69 -5.16
CA ILE A 54 17.93 -20.94 -4.41
C ILE A 54 18.09 -22.13 -5.34
N LEU A 55 17.35 -22.14 -6.46
CA LEU A 55 17.44 -23.21 -7.47
C LEU A 55 18.85 -23.31 -8.06
N SER A 56 19.43 -22.18 -8.48
CA SER A 56 20.79 -22.14 -9.01
C SER A 56 21.81 -22.70 -8.04
N ARG A 57 21.74 -22.31 -6.76
CA ARG A 57 22.65 -22.79 -5.72
C ARG A 57 22.45 -24.27 -5.42
N THR A 58 21.20 -24.74 -5.36
CA THR A 58 20.90 -26.14 -5.04
C THR A 58 21.31 -27.08 -6.18
N LEU A 59 20.96 -26.70 -7.42
CA LEU A 59 21.32 -27.49 -8.61
C LEU A 59 22.82 -27.54 -8.84
N SER A 60 23.51 -26.40 -8.79
CA SER A 60 24.94 -26.34 -8.99
C SER A 60 25.72 -27.02 -7.85
N GLY A 61 25.24 -26.93 -6.61
CA GLY A 61 25.83 -27.61 -5.47
C GLY A 61 25.64 -29.14 -5.55
N GLY A 62 24.50 -29.60 -6.04
CA GLY A 62 24.26 -31.04 -6.34
C GLY A 62 25.14 -31.55 -7.46
N LEU A 63 25.26 -30.77 -8.55
CA LEU A 63 26.10 -31.09 -9.70
C LEU A 63 27.58 -31.10 -9.35
N HIS A 64 28.06 -30.16 -8.53
CA HIS A 64 29.45 -30.13 -8.05
C HIS A 64 29.84 -31.38 -7.26
N LYS A 65 28.89 -31.99 -6.50
CA LYS A 65 29.13 -33.28 -5.79
C LYS A 65 29.35 -34.45 -6.75
N LEU A 66 28.68 -34.42 -7.92
CA LEU A 66 28.78 -35.46 -8.95
C LEU A 66 29.94 -35.20 -9.91
N LEU A 67 30.18 -33.91 -10.22
CA LEU A 67 31.18 -33.44 -11.18
C LEU A 67 31.97 -32.27 -10.52
N PRO A 68 33.09 -32.57 -9.80
CA PRO A 68 33.86 -31.54 -9.09
C PRO A 68 34.44 -30.45 -9.98
N ALA A 69 34.49 -30.67 -11.29
CA ALA A 69 34.97 -29.69 -12.26
C ALA A 69 34.00 -28.52 -12.49
N VAL A 70 32.70 -28.65 -12.08
CA VAL A 70 31.71 -27.59 -12.25
C VAL A 70 31.65 -26.76 -10.97
N PRO A 71 32.02 -25.46 -11.02
CA PRO A 71 31.94 -24.59 -9.86
C PRO A 71 30.46 -24.33 -9.46
N PRO A 72 30.16 -24.16 -8.15
CA PRO A 72 28.82 -23.81 -7.72
C PRO A 72 28.48 -22.38 -8.24
N ILE A 73 27.36 -22.28 -8.95
CA ILE A 73 26.87 -21.01 -9.48
C ILE A 73 26.02 -20.34 -8.41
N ALA A 74 26.49 -19.25 -7.86
CA ALA A 74 25.74 -18.39 -6.96
C ALA A 74 25.78 -16.94 -7.49
N ILE A 75 24.65 -16.25 -7.45
CA ILE A 75 24.60 -14.84 -7.82
C ILE A 75 25.25 -14.05 -6.67
N TYR A 76 26.42 -13.46 -6.95
CA TYR A 76 27.13 -12.67 -5.96
C TYR A 76 26.35 -11.40 -5.61
N GLY A 77 26.27 -11.04 -4.33
CA GLY A 77 25.58 -9.84 -3.87
C GLY A 77 24.05 -9.88 -3.97
N TYR A 78 23.42 -11.07 -4.14
CA TYR A 78 21.97 -11.18 -4.27
C TYR A 78 21.22 -10.56 -3.08
N ILE A 79 21.80 -10.60 -1.88
CA ILE A 79 21.22 -10.00 -0.66
C ILE A 79 21.16 -8.48 -0.80
N ASP A 80 22.20 -7.86 -1.35
CA ASP A 80 22.25 -6.41 -1.56
C ASP A 80 21.15 -5.94 -2.51
N TYR A 81 20.90 -6.69 -3.61
CA TYR A 81 19.79 -6.40 -4.53
C TYR A 81 18.42 -6.53 -3.85
N ILE A 82 18.22 -7.60 -3.07
CA ILE A 82 16.96 -7.80 -2.34
C ILE A 82 16.73 -6.67 -1.35
N GLN A 83 17.74 -6.30 -0.56
CA GLN A 83 17.63 -5.22 0.42
C GLN A 83 17.34 -3.88 -0.25
N PHE A 84 17.99 -3.59 -1.37
CA PHE A 84 17.77 -2.37 -2.13
C PHE A 84 16.33 -2.26 -2.62
N ILE A 85 15.79 -3.33 -3.23
CA ILE A 85 14.43 -3.37 -3.75
C ILE A 85 13.41 -3.45 -2.61
N ALA A 86 13.76 -4.10 -1.48
CA ALA A 86 12.87 -4.21 -0.32
C ALA A 86 12.44 -2.84 0.22
N VAL A 87 13.35 -1.89 0.30
CA VAL A 87 13.03 -0.51 0.71
C VAL A 87 12.05 0.12 -0.27
N LEU A 88 12.22 -0.11 -1.58
CA LEU A 88 11.35 0.44 -2.60
C LEU A 88 9.92 -0.06 -2.45
N TYR A 89 9.69 -1.38 -2.47
CA TYR A 89 8.32 -1.89 -2.41
C TYR A 89 7.65 -1.65 -1.05
N ALA A 90 8.41 -1.63 0.04
CA ALA A 90 7.84 -1.38 1.37
C ALA A 90 7.24 0.02 1.50
N ILE A 91 7.89 1.02 0.91
CA ILE A 91 7.45 2.41 1.05
C ILE A 91 6.45 2.86 -0.03
N LEU A 92 6.50 2.25 -1.24
CA LEU A 92 5.63 2.62 -2.37
C LEU A 92 4.14 2.42 -2.08
N GLY A 93 3.77 1.40 -1.30
CA GLY A 93 2.38 1.08 -0.96
C GLY A 93 1.79 1.89 0.19
N ILE A 94 2.59 2.68 0.92
CA ILE A 94 2.13 3.30 2.18
C ILE A 94 0.98 4.31 1.98
N ALA A 95 1.01 5.12 0.92
CA ALA A 95 -0.04 6.09 0.61
C ALA A 95 -1.34 5.40 0.18
N TYR A 96 -1.23 4.30 -0.57
CA TYR A 96 -2.36 3.45 -0.95
C TYR A 96 -3.04 2.83 0.27
N CYS A 97 -2.26 2.26 1.20
CA CYS A 97 -2.78 1.73 2.47
C CYS A 97 -3.50 2.81 3.28
N GLN A 98 -2.95 4.02 3.33
CA GLN A 98 -3.58 5.15 4.02
C GLN A 98 -4.93 5.51 3.39
N ARG A 99 -5.05 5.50 2.07
CA ARG A 99 -6.30 5.77 1.35
C ARG A 99 -7.39 4.77 1.70
N LEU A 100 -7.06 3.49 1.76
CA LEU A 100 -7.98 2.41 2.09
C LEU A 100 -8.34 2.36 3.59
N GLY A 101 -7.71 3.20 4.43
CA GLY A 101 -7.90 3.12 5.86
C GLY A 101 -7.25 1.90 6.51
N GLY A 102 -6.28 1.27 5.83
CA GLY A 102 -5.59 0.05 6.26
C GLY A 102 -4.70 0.21 7.50
N HIS A 103 -4.56 1.43 8.03
CA HIS A 103 -3.94 1.62 9.34
C HIS A 103 -4.91 1.19 10.43
N ILE A 104 -4.41 0.45 11.42
CA ILE A 104 -5.19 -0.01 12.59
C ILE A 104 -5.87 1.21 13.23
N ARG A 105 -7.18 1.30 13.05
CA ARG A 105 -8.00 2.32 13.70
C ARG A 105 -8.67 1.66 14.90
N MET A 106 -8.85 2.43 15.94
CA MET A 106 -9.69 2.01 17.07
C MET A 106 -11.18 2.11 16.67
N GLU A 107 -11.59 1.31 15.67
CA GLU A 107 -12.95 1.32 15.11
C GLU A 107 -14.02 1.12 16.19
N ILE A 108 -13.72 0.30 17.21
CA ILE A 108 -14.62 0.05 18.33
C ILE A 108 -14.92 1.34 19.11
N VAL A 109 -13.93 2.21 19.31
CA VAL A 109 -14.10 3.50 20.01
C VAL A 109 -14.83 4.49 19.11
N LEU A 110 -14.47 4.54 17.83
CA LEU A 110 -15.06 5.46 16.85
C LEU A 110 -16.52 5.08 16.51
N ALA A 111 -16.86 3.80 16.48
CA ALA A 111 -18.22 3.30 16.24
C ALA A 111 -19.21 3.71 17.35
N THR A 112 -18.72 4.00 18.55
CA THR A 112 -19.54 4.47 19.68
C THR A 112 -19.83 5.97 19.61
N MET A 113 -19.02 6.73 18.86
CA MET A 113 -19.12 8.18 18.77
C MET A 113 -19.92 8.60 17.52
N ARG A 114 -20.71 9.67 17.65
CA ARG A 114 -21.57 10.19 16.56
C ARG A 114 -21.46 11.72 16.44
N GLY A 115 -21.71 12.24 15.25
CA GLY A 115 -21.79 13.66 14.99
C GLY A 115 -20.44 14.37 14.90
N ARG A 116 -20.39 15.64 15.31
CA ARG A 116 -19.18 16.49 15.16
C ARG A 116 -17.98 16.01 15.93
N LEU A 117 -18.18 15.37 17.10
CA LEU A 117 -17.08 14.89 17.93
C LEU A 117 -16.24 13.81 17.20
N LEU A 118 -16.90 12.90 16.47
CA LEU A 118 -16.24 11.89 15.64
C LEU A 118 -15.31 12.55 14.61
N TRP A 119 -15.82 13.52 13.88
CA TRP A 119 -15.04 14.20 12.84
C TRP A 119 -13.90 15.04 13.40
N CYS A 120 -14.05 15.61 14.60
CA CYS A 120 -12.98 16.32 15.28
C CYS A 120 -11.85 15.38 15.71
N LEU A 121 -12.18 14.21 16.25
CA LEU A 121 -11.18 13.22 16.67
C LEU A 121 -10.42 12.64 15.47
N GLU A 122 -11.12 12.33 14.39
CA GLU A 122 -10.49 11.90 13.14
C GLU A 122 -9.58 12.98 12.55
N ALA A 123 -10.03 14.22 12.54
CA ALA A 123 -9.20 15.34 12.10
C ALA A 123 -7.95 15.52 12.96
N LEU A 124 -8.07 15.35 14.28
CA LEU A 124 -6.94 15.40 15.21
C LEU A 124 -5.96 14.25 14.96
N ALA A 125 -6.45 13.03 14.75
CA ALA A 125 -5.61 11.88 14.46
C ALA A 125 -4.82 12.09 13.16
N VAL A 126 -5.48 12.59 12.10
CA VAL A 126 -4.80 12.90 10.83
C VAL A 126 -3.80 14.06 11.01
N LEU A 127 -4.12 15.07 11.82
CA LEU A 127 -3.19 16.16 12.13
C LEU A 127 -1.92 15.66 12.84
N LEU A 128 -2.06 14.75 13.80
CA LEU A 128 -0.92 14.09 14.44
C LEU A 128 -0.10 13.27 13.42
N ALA A 129 -0.78 12.53 12.53
CA ALA A 129 -0.12 11.78 11.46
C ALA A 129 0.65 12.71 10.50
N VAL A 130 0.10 13.87 10.14
CA VAL A 130 0.79 14.91 9.36
C VAL A 130 2.05 15.37 10.09
N THR A 131 1.95 15.69 11.38
CA THR A 131 3.09 16.17 12.17
C THR A 131 4.21 15.12 12.20
N VAL A 132 3.88 13.87 12.48
CA VAL A 132 4.86 12.77 12.49
C VAL A 132 5.47 12.58 11.09
N THR A 133 4.67 12.61 10.03
CA THR A 133 5.17 12.47 8.66
C THR A 133 6.14 13.58 8.28
N VAL A 134 5.86 14.83 8.67
CA VAL A 134 6.78 15.96 8.42
C VAL A 134 8.11 15.76 9.14
N LEU A 135 8.10 15.30 10.40
CA LEU A 135 9.33 14.99 11.15
C LEU A 135 10.11 13.84 10.49
N LEU A 136 9.40 12.81 10.02
CA LEU A 136 10.03 11.69 9.29
C LEU A 136 10.65 12.14 7.97
N ILE A 137 10.00 13.05 7.23
CA ILE A 137 10.56 13.61 5.99
C ILE A 137 11.88 14.31 6.30
N ALA A 138 11.94 15.14 7.33
CA ALA A 138 13.17 15.84 7.70
C ALA A 138 14.30 14.85 8.04
N GLY A 139 14.04 13.88 8.92
CA GLY A 139 15.06 12.88 9.29
C GLY A 139 15.48 11.96 8.15
N THR A 140 14.55 11.55 7.28
CA THR A 140 14.89 10.71 6.10
C THR A 140 15.61 11.50 5.02
N TRP A 141 15.36 12.79 4.89
CA TRP A 141 16.09 13.67 4.00
C TRP A 141 17.54 13.83 4.43
N ASP A 142 17.79 14.03 5.74
CA ASP A 142 19.15 14.08 6.30
C ASP A 142 19.88 12.75 6.10
N ASN A 143 19.19 11.63 6.26
CA ASN A 143 19.76 10.30 6.01
C ASN A 143 20.16 10.11 4.52
N PHE A 144 19.29 10.55 3.60
CA PHE A 144 19.63 10.57 2.18
C PHE A 144 20.86 11.44 1.89
N TYR A 145 20.88 12.68 2.40
CA TYR A 145 21.97 13.61 2.18
C TYR A 145 23.30 13.07 2.70
N ASN A 146 23.29 12.49 3.92
CA ASN A 146 24.48 11.83 4.48
C ASN A 146 24.98 10.66 3.63
N ALA A 147 24.05 9.87 3.05
CA ALA A 147 24.43 8.75 2.19
C ALA A 147 25.02 9.21 0.85
N TRP A 148 24.49 10.33 0.33
CA TRP A 148 25.02 10.97 -0.87
C TRP A 148 26.42 11.54 -0.65
N ASP A 149 26.62 12.31 0.41
CA ASP A 149 27.88 13.00 0.72
C ASP A 149 29.00 12.02 1.09
N LYS A 150 28.68 10.99 1.89
CA LYS A 150 29.67 9.98 2.33
C LYS A 150 29.87 8.83 1.34
N GLY A 151 29.06 8.73 0.29
CA GLY A 151 29.14 7.65 -0.69
C GLY A 151 28.80 6.28 -0.11
N ASP A 152 27.77 6.19 0.75
CA ASP A 152 27.33 4.93 1.35
C ASP A 152 27.05 3.88 0.29
N SER A 153 27.66 2.70 0.47
CA SER A 153 27.54 1.56 -0.42
C SER A 153 27.29 0.27 0.36
N SER A 154 26.72 -0.75 -0.31
CA SER A 154 26.53 -2.06 0.27
C SER A 154 27.86 -2.79 0.50
N MET A 155 27.84 -3.82 1.36
CA MET A 155 29.07 -4.51 1.78
C MET A 155 29.61 -5.45 0.71
N ASP A 156 28.73 -6.17 -0.02
CA ASP A 156 29.16 -7.24 -0.93
C ASP A 156 29.57 -6.73 -2.31
N ILE A 157 28.70 -5.93 -2.96
CA ILE A 157 28.89 -5.47 -4.35
C ILE A 157 29.16 -3.97 -4.45
N ARG A 158 29.24 -3.25 -3.33
CA ARG A 158 29.38 -1.79 -3.26
C ARG A 158 28.31 -1.04 -4.05
N LEU A 159 27.07 -1.56 -4.01
CA LEU A 159 25.91 -0.90 -4.63
C LEU A 159 25.68 0.44 -3.92
N PRO A 160 25.59 1.58 -4.62
CA PRO A 160 25.32 2.87 -3.99
C PRO A 160 23.92 2.85 -3.37
N GLN A 161 23.81 3.21 -2.08
CA GLN A 161 22.54 3.13 -1.33
C GLN A 161 21.72 4.42 -1.40
N TRP A 162 22.28 5.52 -1.88
CA TRP A 162 21.58 6.81 -1.95
C TRP A 162 20.26 6.78 -2.73
N PRO A 163 20.09 5.98 -3.83
CA PRO A 163 18.82 6.01 -4.55
C PRO A 163 17.67 5.39 -3.75
N SER A 164 17.91 4.28 -3.03
CA SER A 164 16.89 3.69 -2.15
C SER A 164 16.52 4.61 -0.99
N LYS A 165 17.53 5.30 -0.42
CA LYS A 165 17.31 6.29 0.65
C LYS A 165 16.56 7.54 0.16
N LEU A 166 16.72 7.94 -1.11
CA LEU A 166 15.99 9.07 -1.71
C LEU A 166 14.49 8.75 -1.90
N VAL A 167 14.16 7.51 -2.27
CA VAL A 167 12.75 7.13 -2.50
C VAL A 167 11.92 7.25 -1.22
N VAL A 168 12.50 7.03 -0.05
CA VAL A 168 11.80 7.13 1.24
C VAL A 168 11.20 8.53 1.46
N PRO A 169 11.95 9.64 1.48
CA PRO A 169 11.35 10.97 1.67
C PRO A 169 10.41 11.37 0.53
N LEU A 170 10.65 10.92 -0.71
CA LEU A 170 9.73 11.19 -1.82
C LEU A 170 8.37 10.52 -1.61
N MET A 171 8.34 9.26 -1.16
CA MET A 171 7.08 8.56 -0.88
C MET A 171 6.39 9.09 0.36
N LEU A 172 7.14 9.56 1.36
CA LEU A 172 6.56 10.28 2.50
C LEU A 172 5.94 11.62 2.09
N LEU A 173 6.47 12.30 1.08
CA LEU A 173 5.80 13.49 0.49
C LEU A 173 4.48 13.12 -0.20
N VAL A 174 4.43 11.98 -0.89
CA VAL A 174 3.17 11.46 -1.47
C VAL A 174 2.15 11.17 -0.38
N LEU A 175 2.58 10.50 0.70
CA LEU A 175 1.75 10.25 1.88
C LEU A 175 1.29 11.57 2.54
N LEU A 176 2.17 12.54 2.70
CA LEU A 176 1.85 13.84 3.27
C LEU A 176 0.75 14.54 2.47
N ALA A 177 0.87 14.56 1.15
CA ALA A 177 -0.16 15.15 0.29
C ALA A 177 -1.51 14.41 0.45
N ARG A 178 -1.50 13.08 0.58
CA ARG A 178 -2.69 12.28 0.88
C ARG A 178 -3.32 12.66 2.22
N LEU A 179 -2.51 12.77 3.27
CA LEU A 179 -2.98 13.18 4.61
C LEU A 179 -3.56 14.60 4.59
N LEU A 180 -2.97 15.53 3.84
CA LEU A 180 -3.51 16.88 3.71
C LEU A 180 -4.86 16.91 2.97
N LEU A 181 -5.06 16.06 1.95
CA LEU A 181 -6.37 15.91 1.29
C LEU A 181 -7.41 15.34 2.27
N GLN A 182 -7.05 14.35 3.07
CA GLN A 182 -7.92 13.78 4.12
C GLN A 182 -8.25 14.82 5.18
N LEU A 183 -7.27 15.57 5.66
CA LEU A 183 -7.48 16.64 6.64
C LEU A 183 -8.45 17.70 6.12
N TRP A 184 -8.34 18.07 4.85
CA TRP A 184 -9.29 18.98 4.20
C TRP A 184 -10.70 18.37 4.14
N GLY A 185 -10.81 17.06 3.81
CA GLY A 185 -12.08 16.31 3.85
C GLY A 185 -12.73 16.36 5.23
N TYR A 186 -11.98 16.05 6.28
CA TYR A 186 -12.46 16.10 7.67
C TYR A 186 -12.84 17.53 8.11
N ALA A 187 -12.04 18.54 7.79
CA ALA A 187 -12.35 19.94 8.11
C ALA A 187 -13.68 20.41 7.50
N ARG A 188 -14.04 19.90 6.31
CA ARG A 188 -15.36 20.15 5.71
C ARG A 188 -16.49 19.53 6.50
N LEU A 189 -16.32 18.28 6.98
CA LEU A 189 -17.33 17.54 7.73
C LEU A 189 -17.50 18.07 9.15
N VAL A 190 -16.45 18.58 9.77
CA VAL A 190 -16.54 19.28 11.06
C VAL A 190 -17.42 20.52 10.97
N ARG A 191 -17.31 21.28 9.86
CA ARG A 191 -18.13 22.48 9.62
C ARG A 191 -19.57 22.13 9.30
N ASP A 192 -19.77 21.12 8.47
CA ASP A 192 -21.10 20.71 8.00
C ASP A 192 -21.16 19.18 7.89
N PRO A 193 -21.64 18.49 8.94
CA PRO A 193 -21.72 17.02 8.99
C PRO A 193 -22.68 16.38 7.99
N SER A 194 -23.56 17.18 7.37
CA SER A 194 -24.55 16.70 6.38
C SER A 194 -23.97 16.51 4.98
N ARG A 195 -22.76 16.98 4.74
CA ARG A 195 -22.09 16.84 3.42
C ARG A 195 -21.63 15.42 3.17
N ALA A 196 -21.61 15.05 1.89
CA ALA A 196 -21.03 13.76 1.47
C ALA A 196 -19.53 13.70 1.83
N PRO A 197 -19.06 12.58 2.44
CA PRO A 197 -17.66 12.35 2.72
C PRO A 197 -16.86 12.25 1.40
N LEU A 198 -15.80 13.05 1.27
CA LEU A 198 -14.91 13.06 0.10
C LEU A 198 -13.46 12.99 0.57
N ALA A 199 -12.64 12.22 -0.12
CA ALA A 199 -11.21 12.04 0.15
C ALA A 199 -10.89 11.43 1.53
N ILE A 200 -11.86 10.80 2.18
CA ILE A 200 -11.69 10.13 3.47
C ILE A 200 -12.08 8.65 3.34
N PRO A 201 -11.37 7.74 4.02
CA PRO A 201 -11.79 6.35 4.06
C PRO A 201 -13.13 6.24 4.81
N LEU A 202 -14.09 5.58 4.19
CA LEU A 202 -15.38 5.31 4.83
C LEU A 202 -15.16 4.40 6.03
N ILE A 203 -15.69 4.80 7.18
CA ILE A 203 -15.73 3.93 8.36
C ILE A 203 -16.95 3.05 8.16
N GLU A 204 -16.74 1.83 7.67
CA GLU A 204 -17.80 0.82 7.71
C GLU A 204 -18.05 0.49 9.17
N THR A 205 -19.26 0.71 9.65
CA THR A 205 -19.63 0.25 10.98
C THR A 205 -19.59 -1.29 10.99
N ALA A 206 -19.21 -1.88 12.15
CA ALA A 206 -19.19 -3.35 12.30
C ALA A 206 -20.51 -4.01 11.84
N ARG A 207 -21.62 -3.29 11.92
CA ARG A 207 -22.94 -3.74 11.41
C ARG A 207 -23.04 -3.72 9.88
N GLU A 208 -22.43 -2.75 9.22
CA GLU A 208 -22.41 -2.68 7.74
C GLU A 208 -21.48 -3.74 7.18
N HIS A 209 -20.33 -3.96 7.84
CA HIS A 209 -19.41 -5.04 7.48
C HIS A 209 -20.07 -6.41 7.63
N ALA A 210 -20.71 -6.68 8.78
CA ALA A 210 -21.43 -7.92 9.00
C ALA A 210 -22.62 -8.10 8.02
N ARG A 211 -23.32 -7.03 7.69
CA ARG A 211 -24.40 -7.06 6.70
C ARG A 211 -23.90 -7.41 5.31
N ARG A 212 -22.80 -6.83 4.88
CA ARG A 212 -22.17 -7.13 3.58
C ARG A 212 -21.67 -8.58 3.52
N GLU A 213 -21.03 -9.06 4.58
CA GLU A 213 -20.62 -10.47 4.66
C GLU A 213 -21.79 -11.43 4.59
N ILE A 214 -22.90 -11.11 5.25
CA ILE A 214 -24.13 -11.91 5.18
C ILE A 214 -24.72 -11.88 3.76
N GLU A 215 -24.81 -10.72 3.13
CA GLU A 215 -25.32 -10.56 1.76
C GLU A 215 -24.44 -11.31 0.74
N GLU A 216 -23.12 -11.26 0.90
CA GLU A 216 -22.18 -12.02 0.06
C GLU A 216 -22.29 -13.53 0.28
N ALA A 217 -22.48 -13.98 1.53
CA ALA A 217 -22.69 -15.38 1.85
C ALA A 217 -24.02 -15.91 1.26
N ILE A 218 -25.10 -15.14 1.37
CA ILE A 218 -26.41 -15.48 0.78
C ILE A 218 -26.30 -15.54 -0.75
N GLY A 219 -25.68 -14.54 -1.38
CA GLY A 219 -25.49 -14.53 -2.83
C GLY A 219 -24.66 -15.71 -3.36
N LYS A 220 -23.68 -16.19 -2.58
CA LYS A 220 -22.92 -17.41 -2.92
C LYS A 220 -23.78 -18.66 -2.81
N LEU A 221 -24.60 -18.78 -1.76
CA LEU A 221 -25.51 -19.91 -1.57
C LEU A 221 -26.55 -19.99 -2.70
N GLU A 222 -27.15 -18.86 -3.08
CA GLU A 222 -28.09 -18.79 -4.19
C GLU A 222 -27.45 -19.17 -5.54
N ALA A 223 -26.20 -18.74 -5.75
CA ALA A 223 -25.44 -19.10 -6.95
C ALA A 223 -25.12 -20.60 -7.00
N ASP A 224 -24.74 -21.22 -5.88
CA ASP A 224 -24.45 -22.64 -5.78
C ASP A 224 -25.72 -23.49 -5.97
N GLU A 225 -26.85 -23.09 -5.40
CA GLU A 225 -28.16 -23.74 -5.63
C GLU A 225 -28.58 -23.67 -7.09
N ALA A 226 -28.40 -22.52 -7.74
CA ALA A 226 -28.72 -22.37 -9.17
C ALA A 226 -27.83 -23.25 -10.07
N VAL A 227 -26.56 -23.47 -9.69
CA VAL A 227 -25.65 -24.39 -10.39
C VAL A 227 -26.08 -25.85 -10.20
N GLN A 228 -26.47 -26.25 -8.99
CA GLN A 228 -26.94 -27.60 -8.70
C GLN A 228 -28.25 -27.92 -9.47
N GLN A 229 -29.20 -27.00 -9.47
CA GLN A 229 -30.45 -27.18 -10.23
C GLN A 229 -30.22 -27.34 -11.74
N ARG A 230 -29.18 -26.68 -12.30
CA ARG A 230 -28.81 -26.86 -13.72
C ARG A 230 -28.10 -28.17 -14.02
N GLN A 231 -27.52 -28.82 -13.02
CA GLN A 231 -26.85 -30.13 -13.19
C GLN A 231 -27.83 -31.30 -13.04
N GLU A 232 -28.99 -31.06 -12.37
CA GLU A 232 -30.03 -32.07 -12.17
C GLU A 232 -31.11 -32.07 -13.27
N ALA A 233 -31.14 -31.04 -14.14
CA ALA A 233 -32.07 -30.91 -15.26
C ALA A 233 -31.47 -31.34 -16.59
#